data_9309c8826a3fd8a381ebcb5e40020327
#
_entry.id   9309c8826a3fd8a381ebcb5e40020327
#
_cell.length_a   1.000
_cell.length_b   1.000
_cell.length_c   1.000
_cell.angle_alpha   90.00
_cell.angle_beta   90.00
_cell.angle_gamma   90.00
#
_symmetry.space_group_name_H-M   'P 1'
#
loop_
_entity.id
_entity.type
_entity.pdbx_description
1 polymer ?
#
loop_
_entity_poly.entity_id
_entity_poly.type
_entity_poly.pdbx_seq_one_letter_code
_entity_poly.pdbx_strand_id
1 'polypeptide(L)'
;MSAYQPLKRPVLTLPFLALTVIALIGTYYLAQRFIHGMGIVTNLNGGYAWGVWVVYDVVVGTALACGGYALAITVYVMNKGKYHRLMRTAVLASLLGYGLGGVGAMIDMGRYWQFYNIFTPWHMNFNSVMLEVGLCVATYILVLCIEFAPTLLEKIGAKGLIRSLNKVLFIFIALGVLLPTMHQSSLGSMLIAMGWKVHPLWQSLHLQPLLAILTALTMGFAVVVFEASFSSVGFRRPSETPLLAGLGKGIVGLLAAYLLFRFGEILVNGKLGLIFAGDLGSLMFLLETALFVFPLLVLSSAKYRGHGSLLLWASVSMLFAGSLYRFNAFLITYDPGAGYSYFPSVPEIMVTAGMVALAIMVFLFVVKKFPVLHDARHA
;
A
#
# COMPACT_ATOMS: atom_id res chain seq x y z
N MET A 1 26.59 20.34 -5.33
CA MET A 1 26.33 19.29 -4.31
C MET A 1 24.96 18.68 -4.62
N SER A 2 24.77 17.38 -4.41
CA SER A 2 23.45 16.75 -4.60
C SER A 2 22.47 17.36 -3.59
N ALA A 3 21.25 17.66 -4.04
CA ALA A 3 20.15 18.15 -3.18
C ALA A 3 19.70 17.06 -2.17
N TYR A 4 20.20 15.84 -2.30
CA TYR A 4 19.87 14.70 -1.44
C TYR A 4 21.11 14.19 -0.71
N GLN A 5 20.96 13.84 0.56
CA GLN A 5 22.08 13.37 1.39
C GLN A 5 21.66 12.20 2.29
N PRO A 6 22.59 11.26 2.59
CA PRO A 6 22.35 10.24 3.59
C PRO A 6 22.29 10.86 5.00
N LEU A 7 21.49 10.30 5.86
CA LEU A 7 21.27 10.84 7.21
C LEU A 7 22.48 10.71 8.14
N LYS A 8 23.50 9.88 7.78
CA LYS A 8 24.74 9.65 8.54
C LYS A 8 24.56 9.32 10.03
N ARG A 9 23.43 8.66 10.39
CA ARG A 9 23.16 8.22 11.78
C ARG A 9 23.45 6.72 11.93
N PRO A 10 23.66 6.23 13.17
CA PRO A 10 23.84 4.80 13.40
C PRO A 10 22.60 4.02 12.96
N VAL A 11 22.82 2.86 12.35
CA VAL A 11 21.73 1.98 11.92
C VAL A 11 21.15 1.26 13.13
N LEU A 12 22.03 0.71 13.97
CA LEU A 12 21.63 -0.01 15.18
C LEU A 12 21.14 0.98 16.25
N THR A 13 19.86 0.95 16.48
CA THR A 13 19.15 1.74 17.49
C THR A 13 18.16 0.84 18.21
N LEU A 14 17.69 1.22 19.40
CA LEU A 14 16.73 0.41 20.15
C LEU A 14 15.48 0.02 19.32
N PRO A 15 14.82 0.95 18.58
CA PRO A 15 13.73 0.55 17.67
C PRO A 15 14.16 -0.44 16.59
N PHE A 16 15.37 -0.29 16.03
CA PHE A 16 15.88 -1.22 15.03
C PHE A 16 16.08 -2.63 15.60
N LEU A 17 16.59 -2.73 16.84
CA LEU A 17 16.75 -4.02 17.54
C LEU A 17 15.39 -4.67 17.85
N ALA A 18 14.41 -3.90 18.28
CA ALA A 18 13.04 -4.41 18.47
C ALA A 18 12.44 -4.96 17.17
N LEU A 19 12.59 -4.24 16.06
CA LEU A 19 12.18 -4.73 14.73
C LEU A 19 12.95 -6.00 14.33
N THR A 20 14.23 -6.12 14.69
CA THR A 20 15.03 -7.33 14.43
C THR A 20 14.45 -8.54 15.13
N VAL A 21 14.03 -8.40 16.39
CA VAL A 21 13.39 -9.51 17.15
C VAL A 21 12.10 -9.95 16.46
N ILE A 22 11.24 -9.01 16.06
CA ILE A 22 9.98 -9.30 15.34
C ILE A 22 10.28 -10.01 14.01
N ALA A 23 11.27 -9.50 13.25
CA ALA A 23 11.69 -10.09 11.99
C ALA A 23 12.22 -11.52 12.15
N LEU A 24 12.99 -11.80 13.21
CA LEU A 24 13.49 -13.14 13.49
C LEU A 24 12.36 -14.13 13.84
N ILE A 25 11.37 -13.69 14.64
CA ILE A 25 10.20 -14.52 14.97
C ILE A 25 9.40 -14.82 13.68
N GLY A 26 9.13 -13.80 12.85
CA GLY A 26 8.46 -14.00 11.57
C GLY A 26 9.22 -14.92 10.63
N THR A 27 10.55 -14.76 10.54
CA THR A 27 11.43 -15.64 9.74
C THR A 27 11.40 -17.09 10.23
N TYR A 28 11.33 -17.32 11.55
CA TYR A 28 11.19 -18.67 12.11
C TYR A 28 9.89 -19.34 11.62
N TYR A 29 8.73 -18.67 11.73
CA TYR A 29 7.48 -19.23 11.24
C TYR A 29 7.44 -19.36 9.71
N LEU A 30 8.08 -18.45 9.00
CA LEU A 30 8.23 -18.54 7.56
C LEU A 30 9.06 -19.77 7.16
N ALA A 31 10.12 -20.08 7.89
CA ALA A 31 10.90 -21.31 7.69
C ALA A 31 10.03 -22.56 7.95
N GLN A 32 9.23 -22.57 9.02
CA GLN A 32 8.28 -23.68 9.29
C GLN A 32 7.29 -23.87 8.11
N ARG A 33 6.80 -22.76 7.54
CA ARG A 33 5.92 -22.80 6.37
C ARG A 33 6.57 -23.49 5.18
N PHE A 34 7.85 -23.21 4.89
CA PHE A 34 8.55 -23.80 3.74
C PHE A 34 8.99 -25.25 3.98
N ILE A 35 9.31 -25.61 5.22
CA ILE A 35 9.76 -26.96 5.59
C ILE A 35 8.58 -27.93 5.74
N HIS A 36 7.52 -27.51 6.42
CA HIS A 36 6.41 -28.38 6.82
C HIS A 36 5.10 -28.10 6.08
N GLY A 37 5.06 -27.07 5.23
CA GLY A 37 3.87 -26.69 4.47
C GLY A 37 2.95 -25.72 5.21
N MET A 38 1.88 -25.28 4.52
CA MET A 38 0.97 -24.25 5.03
C MET A 38 0.14 -24.70 6.22
N GLY A 39 -0.28 -25.95 6.25
CA GLY A 39 -1.23 -26.45 7.26
C GLY A 39 -0.72 -26.41 8.71
N ILE A 40 0.59 -26.26 8.95
CA ILE A 40 1.17 -26.13 10.30
C ILE A 40 1.12 -24.69 10.79
N VAL A 41 1.19 -23.72 9.89
CA VAL A 41 1.32 -22.29 10.24
C VAL A 41 0.07 -21.48 9.96
N THR A 42 -0.94 -22.03 9.24
CA THR A 42 -2.16 -21.30 8.89
C THR A 42 -3.42 -22.00 9.39
N ASN A 43 -4.43 -21.20 9.68
CA ASN A 43 -5.80 -21.66 9.90
C ASN A 43 -6.64 -21.62 8.62
N LEU A 44 -6.00 -21.41 7.46
CA LEU A 44 -6.69 -21.31 6.19
C LEU A 44 -7.40 -22.62 5.85
N ASN A 45 -8.62 -22.52 5.31
CA ASN A 45 -9.46 -23.67 4.97
C ASN A 45 -10.16 -23.48 3.62
N GLY A 46 -10.86 -24.50 3.15
CA GLY A 46 -11.49 -24.52 1.82
C GLY A 46 -12.62 -23.51 1.60
N GLY A 47 -13.11 -22.83 2.64
CA GLY A 47 -14.14 -21.79 2.52
C GLY A 47 -13.58 -20.43 2.09
N TYR A 48 -12.30 -20.17 2.34
CA TYR A 48 -11.64 -18.90 2.05
C TYR A 48 -10.68 -19.05 0.87
N ALA A 49 -10.76 -18.11 -0.06
CA ALA A 49 -9.88 -18.08 -1.23
C ALA A 49 -8.44 -17.64 -0.86
N TRP A 50 -8.29 -16.89 0.23
CA TRP A 50 -7.03 -16.34 0.76
C TRP A 50 -7.13 -16.05 2.24
N GLY A 51 -5.97 -16.02 2.90
CA GLY A 51 -5.82 -15.64 4.30
C GLY A 51 -5.28 -14.22 4.49
N VAL A 52 -4.82 -13.94 5.71
CA VAL A 52 -4.27 -12.63 6.09
C VAL A 52 -3.06 -12.23 5.24
N TRP A 53 -2.23 -13.18 4.79
CA TRP A 53 -1.04 -12.87 3.98
C TRP A 53 -1.41 -12.18 2.66
N VAL A 54 -2.39 -12.71 1.92
CA VAL A 54 -2.84 -12.04 0.68
C VAL A 54 -3.61 -10.76 1.00
N VAL A 55 -4.52 -10.78 1.97
CA VAL A 55 -5.35 -9.60 2.27
C VAL A 55 -4.50 -8.46 2.81
N TYR A 56 -3.57 -8.71 3.73
CA TYR A 56 -2.72 -7.65 4.26
C TYR A 56 -1.56 -7.32 3.33
N ASP A 57 -0.74 -8.31 2.95
CA ASP A 57 0.51 -8.03 2.24
C ASP A 57 0.27 -7.62 0.77
N VAL A 58 -0.72 -8.25 0.09
CA VAL A 58 -1.04 -7.91 -1.31
C VAL A 58 -2.08 -6.80 -1.38
N VAL A 59 -3.29 -7.02 -0.85
CA VAL A 59 -4.43 -6.11 -1.09
C VAL A 59 -4.28 -4.78 -0.34
N VAL A 60 -3.87 -4.82 0.93
CA VAL A 60 -3.61 -3.62 1.75
C VAL A 60 -2.22 -3.07 1.45
N GLY A 61 -1.18 -3.90 1.45
CA GLY A 61 0.21 -3.50 1.30
C GLY A 61 0.50 -2.77 -0.02
N THR A 62 -0.05 -3.25 -1.14
CA THR A 62 0.11 -2.56 -2.42
C THR A 62 -0.61 -1.22 -2.48
N ALA A 63 -1.74 -1.07 -1.77
CA ALA A 63 -2.42 0.22 -1.65
C ALA A 63 -1.66 1.21 -0.76
N LEU A 64 -1.08 0.75 0.36
CA LEU A 64 -0.14 1.52 1.17
C LEU A 64 1.11 1.92 0.36
N ALA A 65 1.51 1.08 -0.57
CA ALA A 65 2.65 1.32 -1.46
C ALA A 65 2.33 2.25 -2.66
N CYS A 66 1.11 2.78 -2.78
CA CYS A 66 0.74 3.73 -3.85
C CYS A 66 1.32 5.15 -3.67
N GLY A 67 2.24 5.38 -2.72
CA GLY A 67 2.85 6.70 -2.49
C GLY A 67 3.62 7.24 -3.69
N GLY A 68 4.47 6.41 -4.30
CA GLY A 68 5.21 6.74 -5.52
C GLY A 68 4.28 7.03 -6.69
N TYR A 69 3.25 6.21 -6.89
CA TYR A 69 2.20 6.38 -7.89
C TYR A 69 1.45 7.71 -7.73
N ALA A 70 0.97 8.03 -6.53
CA ALA A 70 0.26 9.27 -6.25
C ALA A 70 1.14 10.51 -6.49
N LEU A 71 2.42 10.45 -6.10
CA LEU A 71 3.38 11.51 -6.37
C LEU A 71 3.76 11.60 -7.86
N ALA A 72 3.89 10.47 -8.56
CA ALA A 72 4.17 10.48 -10.00
C ALA A 72 3.06 11.21 -10.77
N ILE A 73 1.79 10.95 -10.47
CA ILE A 73 0.68 11.73 -11.02
C ILE A 73 0.83 13.22 -10.68
N THR A 74 1.11 13.53 -9.41
CA THR A 74 1.19 14.93 -8.95
C THR A 74 2.34 15.68 -9.61
N VAL A 75 3.51 15.09 -9.69
CA VAL A 75 4.74 15.73 -10.18
C VAL A 75 4.75 15.81 -11.71
N TYR A 76 4.47 14.67 -12.37
CA TYR A 76 4.67 14.55 -13.82
C TYR A 76 3.39 14.80 -14.63
N VAL A 77 2.23 14.31 -14.19
CA VAL A 77 0.96 14.52 -14.92
C VAL A 77 0.35 15.89 -14.60
N MET A 78 0.30 16.26 -13.30
CA MET A 78 -0.23 17.55 -12.87
C MET A 78 0.82 18.68 -12.88
N ASN A 79 2.05 18.40 -13.28
CA ASN A 79 3.18 19.34 -13.36
C ASN A 79 3.44 20.14 -12.06
N LYS A 80 3.35 19.46 -10.91
CA LYS A 80 3.57 20.07 -9.58
C LYS A 80 4.99 19.77 -9.08
N GLY A 81 6.01 20.26 -9.76
CA GLY A 81 7.43 19.97 -9.52
C GLY A 81 7.94 20.17 -8.08
N LYS A 82 7.26 21.02 -7.28
CA LYS A 82 7.61 21.25 -5.86
C LYS A 82 7.57 19.98 -5.00
N TYR A 83 6.80 18.97 -5.39
CA TYR A 83 6.70 17.70 -4.67
C TYR A 83 7.80 16.70 -5.06
N HIS A 84 8.63 17.01 -6.06
CA HIS A 84 9.70 16.14 -6.51
C HIS A 84 10.68 15.74 -5.39
N ARG A 85 10.85 16.60 -4.38
CA ARG A 85 11.71 16.32 -3.21
C ARG A 85 11.24 15.15 -2.35
N LEU A 86 9.97 14.76 -2.43
CA LEU A 86 9.40 13.60 -1.72
C LEU A 86 9.46 12.31 -2.56
N MET A 87 9.85 12.38 -3.84
CA MET A 87 9.77 11.23 -4.75
C MET A 87 10.65 10.05 -4.32
N ARG A 88 11.90 10.32 -3.89
CA ARG A 88 12.84 9.22 -3.57
C ARG A 88 12.38 8.38 -2.38
N THR A 89 11.84 9.02 -1.33
CA THR A 89 11.27 8.30 -0.17
C THR A 89 10.02 7.56 -0.55
N ALA A 90 9.13 8.17 -1.34
CA ALA A 90 7.90 7.55 -1.78
C ALA A 90 8.15 6.35 -2.71
N VAL A 91 9.08 6.46 -3.67
CA VAL A 91 9.46 5.33 -4.55
C VAL A 91 10.10 4.21 -3.73
N LEU A 92 10.96 4.53 -2.74
CA LEU A 92 11.51 3.51 -1.83
C LEU A 92 10.41 2.80 -1.04
N ALA A 93 9.48 3.54 -0.45
CA ALA A 93 8.35 2.97 0.29
C ALA A 93 7.47 2.10 -0.63
N SER A 94 7.22 2.56 -1.87
CA SER A 94 6.48 1.78 -2.87
C SER A 94 7.21 0.50 -3.25
N LEU A 95 8.53 0.55 -3.48
CA LEU A 95 9.34 -0.63 -3.81
C LEU A 95 9.29 -1.67 -2.70
N LEU A 96 9.39 -1.25 -1.45
CA LEU A 96 9.33 -2.15 -0.30
C LEU A 96 7.92 -2.74 -0.14
N GLY A 97 6.86 -1.94 -0.27
CA GLY A 97 5.50 -2.42 -0.11
C GLY A 97 5.06 -3.36 -1.24
N TYR A 98 5.36 -3.05 -2.50
CA TYR A 98 5.10 -3.98 -3.62
C TYR A 98 5.98 -5.23 -3.55
N GLY A 99 7.23 -5.08 -3.11
CA GLY A 99 8.11 -6.22 -2.83
C GLY A 99 7.53 -7.16 -1.79
N LEU A 100 7.00 -6.62 -0.68
CA LEU A 100 6.26 -7.39 0.33
C LEU A 100 5.05 -8.08 -0.26
N GLY A 101 4.24 -7.36 -1.06
CA GLY A 101 3.07 -7.93 -1.73
C GLY A 101 3.43 -9.12 -2.62
N GLY A 102 4.50 -9.00 -3.42
CA GLY A 102 5.00 -10.09 -4.26
C GLY A 102 5.46 -11.31 -3.46
N VAL A 103 6.22 -11.07 -2.38
CA VAL A 103 6.67 -12.15 -1.48
C VAL A 103 5.49 -12.76 -0.72
N GLY A 104 4.54 -11.96 -0.23
CA GLY A 104 3.33 -12.41 0.44
C GLY A 104 2.50 -13.35 -0.45
N ALA A 105 2.32 -12.98 -1.74
CA ALA A 105 1.65 -13.85 -2.70
C ALA A 105 2.38 -15.19 -2.89
N MET A 106 3.71 -15.19 -2.97
CA MET A 106 4.49 -16.45 -3.06
C MET A 106 4.36 -17.33 -1.80
N ILE A 107 4.35 -16.71 -0.62
CA ILE A 107 4.22 -17.43 0.65
C ILE A 107 2.85 -18.11 0.73
N ASP A 108 1.80 -17.48 0.23
CA ASP A 108 0.43 -18.02 0.26
C ASP A 108 0.19 -19.13 -0.78
N MET A 109 1.07 -19.27 -1.78
CA MET A 109 0.96 -20.37 -2.77
C MET A 109 1.27 -21.72 -2.14
N GLY A 110 0.37 -22.70 -2.25
CA GLY A 110 0.64 -24.08 -1.80
C GLY A 110 1.89 -24.68 -2.45
N ARG A 111 2.03 -24.49 -3.76
CA ARG A 111 3.20 -24.93 -4.55
C ARG A 111 4.05 -23.74 -4.97
N TYR A 112 4.67 -23.06 -4.03
CA TYR A 112 5.44 -21.84 -4.24
C TYR A 112 6.57 -22.00 -5.28
N TRP A 113 7.15 -23.19 -5.44
CA TRP A 113 8.17 -23.48 -6.46
C TRP A 113 7.63 -23.43 -7.90
N GLN A 114 6.32 -23.38 -8.09
CA GLN A 114 5.67 -23.22 -9.40
C GLN A 114 5.25 -21.77 -9.68
N PHE A 115 5.70 -20.79 -8.88
CA PHE A 115 5.34 -19.38 -9.07
C PHE A 115 5.66 -18.86 -10.49
N TYR A 116 6.70 -19.41 -11.14
CA TYR A 116 7.10 -19.04 -12.50
C TYR A 116 6.01 -19.33 -13.55
N ASN A 117 5.04 -20.17 -13.27
CA ASN A 117 3.96 -20.51 -14.19
C ASN A 117 3.13 -19.26 -14.58
N ILE A 118 3.09 -18.23 -13.74
CA ILE A 118 2.45 -16.95 -14.08
C ILE A 118 3.10 -16.23 -15.26
N PHE A 119 4.37 -16.56 -15.58
CA PHE A 119 5.13 -15.97 -16.67
C PHE A 119 5.21 -16.88 -17.91
N THR A 120 4.58 -18.05 -17.88
CA THR A 120 4.64 -19.02 -18.96
C THR A 120 3.32 -19.06 -19.76
N PRO A 121 3.31 -18.67 -21.05
CA PRO A 121 2.08 -18.46 -21.83
C PRO A 121 1.12 -19.64 -21.84
N TRP A 122 1.63 -20.88 -21.84
CA TRP A 122 0.80 -22.11 -21.86
C TRP A 122 0.12 -22.41 -20.50
N HIS A 123 0.47 -21.70 -19.43
CA HIS A 123 -0.20 -21.79 -18.14
C HIS A 123 -1.10 -20.56 -17.86
N MET A 124 -1.05 -19.53 -18.73
CA MET A 124 -1.80 -18.30 -18.54
C MET A 124 -3.28 -18.46 -18.96
N ASN A 125 -4.15 -17.98 -18.08
CA ASN A 125 -5.54 -17.72 -18.47
C ASN A 125 -5.71 -16.20 -18.62
N PHE A 126 -5.71 -15.71 -19.85
CA PHE A 126 -5.80 -14.28 -20.18
C PHE A 126 -7.11 -13.60 -19.74
N ASN A 127 -8.14 -14.38 -19.40
CA ASN A 127 -9.39 -13.86 -18.83
C ASN A 127 -9.38 -13.81 -17.30
N SER A 128 -8.25 -14.14 -16.65
CA SER A 128 -8.12 -14.15 -15.20
C SER A 128 -7.68 -12.80 -14.65
N VAL A 129 -8.51 -12.20 -13.81
CA VAL A 129 -8.16 -10.99 -13.04
C VAL A 129 -6.92 -11.23 -12.16
N MET A 130 -6.74 -12.45 -11.64
CA MET A 130 -5.56 -12.80 -10.82
C MET A 130 -4.27 -12.81 -11.64
N LEU A 131 -4.32 -13.23 -12.91
CA LEU A 131 -3.17 -13.15 -13.82
C LEU A 131 -2.76 -11.68 -14.04
N GLU A 132 -3.74 -10.82 -14.33
CA GLU A 132 -3.50 -9.39 -14.52
C GLU A 132 -2.86 -8.76 -13.28
N VAL A 133 -3.41 -9.01 -12.09
CA VAL A 133 -2.86 -8.55 -10.81
C VAL A 133 -1.41 -9.00 -10.64
N GLY A 134 -1.13 -10.30 -10.83
CA GLY A 134 0.20 -10.85 -10.63
C GLY A 134 1.25 -10.30 -11.61
N LEU A 135 0.90 -10.19 -12.90
CA LEU A 135 1.79 -9.61 -13.92
C LEU A 135 2.04 -8.11 -13.67
N CYS A 136 0.99 -7.36 -13.32
CA CYS A 136 1.13 -5.93 -13.00
C CYS A 136 2.03 -5.72 -11.78
N VAL A 137 1.86 -6.49 -10.69
CA VAL A 137 2.69 -6.39 -9.49
C VAL A 137 4.14 -6.73 -9.81
N ALA A 138 4.40 -7.86 -10.49
CA ALA A 138 5.75 -8.29 -10.83
C ALA A 138 6.46 -7.26 -11.73
N THR A 139 5.78 -6.77 -12.77
CA THR A 139 6.33 -5.76 -13.68
C THR A 139 6.56 -4.43 -12.94
N TYR A 140 5.64 -4.03 -12.04
CA TYR A 140 5.79 -2.78 -11.31
C TYR A 140 6.94 -2.82 -10.31
N ILE A 141 7.22 -3.95 -9.66
CA ILE A 141 8.43 -4.12 -8.83
C ILE A 141 9.69 -3.84 -9.66
N LEU A 142 9.79 -4.36 -10.89
CA LEU A 142 10.92 -4.09 -11.78
C LEU A 142 10.99 -2.61 -12.16
N VAL A 143 9.86 -1.97 -12.47
CA VAL A 143 9.79 -0.52 -12.75
C VAL A 143 10.28 0.28 -11.55
N LEU A 144 9.83 -0.02 -10.34
CA LEU A 144 10.28 0.65 -9.12
C LEU A 144 11.77 0.45 -8.83
N CYS A 145 12.33 -0.73 -9.12
CA CYS A 145 13.78 -0.95 -9.06
C CYS A 145 14.52 -0.01 -10.00
N ILE A 146 14.03 0.17 -11.23
CA ILE A 146 14.63 1.04 -12.23
C ILE A 146 14.47 2.52 -11.84
N GLU A 147 13.31 2.93 -11.35
CA GLU A 147 13.07 4.29 -10.85
C GLU A 147 13.94 4.64 -9.64
N PHE A 148 14.22 3.66 -8.76
CA PHE A 148 15.07 3.86 -7.60
C PHE A 148 16.57 3.74 -7.91
N ALA A 149 16.95 3.08 -9.02
CA ALA A 149 18.35 2.84 -9.41
C ALA A 149 19.21 4.10 -9.45
N PRO A 150 18.77 5.29 -9.95
CA PRO A 150 19.58 6.50 -9.91
C PRO A 150 20.07 6.86 -8.51
N THR A 151 19.26 6.62 -7.46
CA THR A 151 19.62 6.89 -6.06
C THR A 151 20.77 5.98 -5.60
N LEU A 152 20.79 4.72 -6.01
CA LEU A 152 21.87 3.76 -5.71
C LEU A 152 23.13 4.11 -6.49
N LEU A 153 22.99 4.40 -7.79
CA LEU A 153 24.07 4.75 -8.70
C LEU A 153 24.77 6.06 -8.30
N GLU A 154 24.01 7.01 -7.75
CA GLU A 154 24.57 8.26 -7.20
C GLU A 154 25.53 7.99 -6.04
N LYS A 155 25.21 7.02 -5.18
CA LYS A 155 26.05 6.62 -4.04
C LYS A 155 27.39 6.05 -4.48
N ILE A 156 27.43 5.28 -5.58
CA ILE A 156 28.64 4.66 -6.11
C ILE A 156 29.37 5.53 -7.16
N GLY A 157 28.80 6.71 -7.46
CA GLY A 157 29.43 7.67 -8.39
C GLY A 157 29.34 7.30 -9.87
N ALA A 158 28.43 6.40 -10.28
CA ALA A 158 28.30 5.90 -11.65
C ALA A 158 27.58 6.89 -12.58
N LYS A 159 28.13 8.09 -12.78
CA LYS A 159 27.52 9.19 -13.53
C LYS A 159 27.15 8.85 -14.98
N GLY A 160 27.95 8.01 -15.66
CA GLY A 160 27.70 7.57 -17.03
C GLY A 160 26.39 6.76 -17.12
N LEU A 161 26.22 5.81 -16.20
CA LEU A 161 25.04 4.94 -16.15
C LEU A 161 23.78 5.73 -15.78
N ILE A 162 23.89 6.69 -14.85
CA ILE A 162 22.77 7.62 -14.52
C ILE A 162 22.33 8.39 -15.76
N ARG A 163 23.29 8.91 -16.56
CA ARG A 163 22.97 9.66 -17.78
C ARG A 163 22.23 8.78 -18.80
N SER A 164 22.67 7.54 -18.98
CA SER A 164 22.02 6.60 -19.89
C SER A 164 20.62 6.22 -19.41
N LEU A 165 20.46 5.96 -18.11
CA LEU A 165 19.18 5.60 -17.50
C LEU A 165 18.18 6.75 -17.60
N ASN A 166 18.60 7.98 -17.36
CA ASN A 166 17.71 9.16 -17.43
C ASN A 166 17.11 9.39 -18.83
N LYS A 167 17.72 8.88 -19.90
CA LYS A 167 17.17 8.98 -21.26
C LYS A 167 15.89 8.15 -21.43
N VAL A 168 15.76 7.05 -20.70
CA VAL A 168 14.61 6.12 -20.80
C VAL A 168 13.71 6.17 -19.59
N LEU A 169 14.09 6.88 -18.52
CA LEU A 169 13.37 6.90 -17.24
C LEU A 169 11.93 7.37 -17.39
N PHE A 170 11.63 8.24 -18.35
CA PHE A 170 10.27 8.73 -18.61
C PHE A 170 9.30 7.59 -18.98
N ILE A 171 9.78 6.53 -19.67
CA ILE A 171 8.97 5.34 -20.00
C ILE A 171 8.59 4.61 -18.71
N PHE A 172 9.56 4.43 -17.80
CA PHE A 172 9.31 3.75 -16.53
C PHE A 172 8.39 4.57 -15.62
N ILE A 173 8.52 5.90 -15.60
CA ILE A 173 7.57 6.77 -14.88
C ILE A 173 6.16 6.65 -15.45
N ALA A 174 6.00 6.57 -16.77
CA ALA A 174 4.68 6.34 -17.38
C ALA A 174 4.10 4.97 -16.99
N LEU A 175 4.92 3.91 -17.01
CA LEU A 175 4.55 2.59 -16.51
C LEU A 175 4.25 2.63 -15.01
N GLY A 176 4.99 3.42 -14.24
CA GLY A 176 4.80 3.66 -12.82
C GLY A 176 3.46 4.31 -12.47
N VAL A 177 2.79 4.95 -13.43
CA VAL A 177 1.41 5.43 -13.31
C VAL A 177 0.41 4.39 -13.82
N LEU A 178 0.70 3.75 -14.94
CA LEU A 178 -0.21 2.82 -15.60
C LEU A 178 -0.42 1.54 -14.77
N LEU A 179 0.67 0.87 -14.37
CA LEU A 179 0.61 -0.45 -13.73
C LEU A 179 -0.13 -0.44 -12.38
N PRO A 180 0.09 0.51 -11.46
CA PRO A 180 -0.71 0.59 -10.24
C PRO A 180 -2.19 0.89 -10.52
N THR A 181 -2.50 1.69 -11.54
CA THR A 181 -3.88 1.96 -11.94
C THR A 181 -4.57 0.67 -12.38
N MET A 182 -3.95 -0.11 -13.27
CA MET A 182 -4.45 -1.41 -13.72
C MET A 182 -4.61 -2.38 -12.55
N HIS A 183 -3.55 -2.57 -11.76
CA HIS A 183 -3.55 -3.47 -10.61
C HIS A 183 -4.65 -3.14 -9.57
N GLN A 184 -4.80 -1.87 -9.20
CA GLN A 184 -5.82 -1.49 -8.22
C GLN A 184 -7.25 -1.62 -8.79
N SER A 185 -7.46 -1.33 -10.07
CA SER A 185 -8.76 -1.55 -10.71
C SER A 185 -9.11 -3.04 -10.78
N SER A 186 -8.13 -3.89 -11.07
CA SER A 186 -8.31 -5.35 -11.12
C SER A 186 -8.61 -5.94 -9.75
N LEU A 187 -7.99 -5.45 -8.68
CA LEU A 187 -8.38 -5.83 -7.30
C LEU A 187 -9.84 -5.43 -6.99
N GLY A 188 -10.29 -4.27 -7.49
CA GLY A 188 -11.70 -3.89 -7.42
C GLY A 188 -12.59 -4.86 -8.21
N SER A 189 -12.22 -5.18 -9.46
CA SER A 189 -12.96 -6.13 -10.30
C SER A 189 -13.06 -7.51 -9.68
N MET A 190 -12.07 -7.91 -8.88
CA MET A 190 -12.07 -9.19 -8.17
C MET A 190 -13.23 -9.30 -7.18
N LEU A 191 -13.61 -8.20 -6.50
CA LEU A 191 -14.80 -8.18 -5.63
C LEU A 191 -16.10 -8.42 -6.41
N ILE A 192 -16.16 -7.95 -7.67
CA ILE A 192 -17.30 -8.26 -8.57
C ILE A 192 -17.33 -9.75 -8.91
N ALA A 193 -16.16 -10.31 -9.27
CA ALA A 193 -16.04 -11.73 -9.62
C ALA A 193 -16.36 -12.69 -8.47
N MET A 194 -16.14 -12.26 -7.21
CA MET A 194 -16.48 -13.02 -6.00
C MET A 194 -18.01 -13.11 -5.76
N GLY A 195 -18.78 -12.23 -6.38
CA GLY A 195 -20.25 -12.27 -6.37
C GLY A 195 -20.84 -12.16 -4.97
N TRP A 196 -21.78 -13.06 -4.65
CA TRP A 196 -22.55 -13.07 -3.40
C TRP A 196 -21.70 -13.28 -2.13
N LYS A 197 -20.47 -13.75 -2.27
CA LYS A 197 -19.55 -13.93 -1.15
C LYS A 197 -19.06 -12.61 -0.54
N VAL A 198 -19.15 -11.52 -1.29
CA VAL A 198 -18.83 -10.17 -0.79
C VAL A 198 -20.10 -9.54 -0.22
N HIS A 199 -20.01 -9.03 1.01
CA HIS A 199 -21.13 -8.37 1.65
C HIS A 199 -21.66 -7.20 0.80
N PRO A 200 -22.99 -7.03 0.64
CA PRO A 200 -23.59 -6.04 -0.27
C PRO A 200 -23.12 -4.59 -0.07
N LEU A 201 -22.74 -4.18 1.15
CA LEU A 201 -22.19 -2.84 1.43
C LEU A 201 -20.81 -2.60 0.79
N TRP A 202 -20.05 -3.65 0.46
CA TRP A 202 -18.74 -3.56 -0.22
C TRP A 202 -18.78 -4.01 -1.67
N GLN A 203 -19.93 -4.43 -2.17
CA GLN A 203 -20.10 -4.87 -3.54
C GLN A 203 -20.79 -3.79 -4.38
N SER A 204 -20.08 -3.30 -5.40
CA SER A 204 -20.58 -2.39 -6.42
C SER A 204 -20.31 -2.96 -7.80
N LEU A 205 -21.34 -3.31 -8.56
CA LEU A 205 -21.19 -3.94 -9.86
C LEU A 205 -20.56 -3.02 -10.92
N HIS A 206 -20.76 -1.71 -10.80
CA HIS A 206 -20.31 -0.75 -11.81
C HIS A 206 -19.13 0.12 -11.38
N LEU A 207 -19.03 0.43 -10.09
CA LEU A 207 -18.09 1.41 -9.57
C LEU A 207 -16.90 0.79 -8.81
N GLN A 208 -16.90 -0.53 -8.58
CA GLN A 208 -15.91 -1.17 -7.72
C GLN A 208 -14.45 -0.92 -8.15
N PRO A 209 -14.09 -1.02 -9.46
CA PRO A 209 -12.74 -0.67 -9.90
C PRO A 209 -12.37 0.78 -9.60
N LEU A 210 -13.30 1.72 -9.83
CA LEU A 210 -13.09 3.14 -9.53
C LEU A 210 -12.92 3.39 -8.03
N LEU A 211 -13.76 2.79 -7.18
CA LEU A 211 -13.66 2.89 -5.72
C LEU A 211 -12.31 2.36 -5.21
N ALA A 212 -11.82 1.26 -5.79
CA ALA A 212 -10.52 0.70 -5.47
C ALA A 212 -9.37 1.65 -5.84
N ILE A 213 -9.39 2.26 -7.02
CA ILE A 213 -8.40 3.27 -7.44
C ILE A 213 -8.44 4.50 -6.55
N LEU A 214 -9.64 5.06 -6.29
CA LEU A 214 -9.79 6.26 -5.46
C LEU A 214 -9.23 6.04 -4.04
N THR A 215 -9.55 4.90 -3.42
CA THR A 215 -9.01 4.58 -2.09
C THR A 215 -7.50 4.36 -2.13
N ALA A 216 -6.96 3.68 -3.16
CA ALA A 216 -5.53 3.45 -3.28
C ALA A 216 -4.74 4.76 -3.49
N LEU A 217 -5.21 5.67 -4.34
CA LEU A 217 -4.62 6.99 -4.52
C LEU A 217 -4.66 7.82 -3.23
N THR A 218 -5.79 7.79 -2.53
CA THR A 218 -5.94 8.52 -1.27
C THR A 218 -5.01 7.96 -0.20
N MET A 219 -4.87 6.63 -0.10
CA MET A 219 -3.88 5.98 0.76
C MET A 219 -2.45 6.33 0.35
N GLY A 220 -2.18 6.39 -0.97
CA GLY A 220 -0.87 6.79 -1.49
C GLY A 220 -0.47 8.20 -1.04
N PHE A 221 -1.37 9.19 -1.11
CA PHE A 221 -1.10 10.51 -0.53
C PHE A 221 -0.96 10.45 0.99
N ALA A 222 -1.79 9.69 1.67
CA ALA A 222 -1.75 9.58 3.13
C ALA A 222 -0.45 8.94 3.62
N VAL A 223 0.08 7.91 2.94
CA VAL A 223 1.36 7.29 3.31
C VAL A 223 2.54 8.24 3.12
N VAL A 224 2.53 9.07 2.06
CA VAL A 224 3.57 10.10 1.86
C VAL A 224 3.53 11.14 2.98
N VAL A 225 2.33 11.61 3.35
CA VAL A 225 2.15 12.55 4.47
C VAL A 225 2.60 11.90 5.80
N PHE A 226 2.20 10.67 6.04
CA PHE A 226 2.59 9.91 7.23
C PHE A 226 4.12 9.73 7.30
N GLU A 227 4.74 9.22 6.24
CA GLU A 227 6.18 8.95 6.18
C GLU A 227 6.98 10.24 6.41
N ALA A 228 6.68 11.31 5.66
CA ALA A 228 7.40 12.57 5.79
C ALA A 228 7.23 13.20 7.17
N SER A 229 6.01 13.16 7.74
CA SER A 229 5.75 13.68 9.10
C SER A 229 6.47 12.86 10.16
N PHE A 230 6.39 11.51 10.05
CA PHE A 230 7.03 10.60 11.01
C PHE A 230 8.57 10.68 10.92
N SER A 231 9.12 10.74 9.70
CA SER A 231 10.55 10.92 9.46
C SER A 231 11.06 12.27 10.01
N SER A 232 10.29 13.34 9.88
CA SER A 232 10.70 14.63 10.41
C SER A 232 10.85 14.61 11.93
N VAL A 233 9.91 14.00 12.64
CA VAL A 233 9.96 13.82 14.09
C VAL A 233 11.06 12.83 14.49
N GLY A 234 11.07 11.64 13.91
CA GLY A 234 12.00 10.56 14.28
C GLY A 234 13.46 10.90 13.97
N PHE A 235 13.70 11.64 12.91
CA PHE A 235 15.05 12.08 12.53
C PHE A 235 15.37 13.52 12.93
N ARG A 236 14.49 14.19 13.73
CA ARG A 236 14.66 15.58 14.18
C ARG A 236 15.03 16.50 13.02
N ARG A 237 14.26 16.44 11.92
CA ARG A 237 14.42 17.27 10.73
C ARG A 237 13.36 18.38 10.73
N PRO A 238 13.59 19.50 10.03
CA PRO A 238 12.59 20.53 9.82
C PRO A 238 11.30 19.92 9.23
N SER A 239 10.15 20.39 9.74
CA SER A 239 8.86 19.92 9.25
C SER A 239 8.55 20.48 7.86
N GLU A 240 8.09 19.63 6.97
CA GLU A 240 7.61 20.00 5.63
C GLU A 240 6.08 20.24 5.61
N THR A 241 5.49 20.56 6.77
CA THR A 241 4.04 20.74 6.92
C THR A 241 3.39 21.60 5.84
N PRO A 242 3.95 22.75 5.39
CA PRO A 242 3.32 23.54 4.32
C PRO A 242 3.20 22.80 2.99
N LEU A 243 4.19 21.96 2.67
CA LEU A 243 4.17 21.13 1.47
C LEU A 243 3.16 19.99 1.61
N LEU A 244 3.19 19.29 2.75
CA LEU A 244 2.30 18.19 3.06
C LEU A 244 0.83 18.60 3.15
N ALA A 245 0.56 19.83 3.66
CA ALA A 245 -0.78 20.41 3.64
C ALA A 245 -1.35 20.55 2.21
N GLY A 246 -0.47 20.75 1.23
CA GLY A 246 -0.85 20.74 -0.19
C GLY A 246 -1.33 19.37 -0.67
N LEU A 247 -0.65 18.29 -0.26
CA LEU A 247 -1.10 16.91 -0.53
C LEU A 247 -2.41 16.59 0.19
N GLY A 248 -2.63 17.16 1.39
CA GLY A 248 -3.88 17.05 2.13
C GLY A 248 -5.10 17.54 1.35
N LYS A 249 -4.94 18.52 0.44
CA LYS A 249 -6.02 18.91 -0.48
C LYS A 249 -6.36 17.82 -1.49
N GLY A 250 -5.35 17.09 -1.96
CA GLY A 250 -5.54 15.93 -2.84
C GLY A 250 -6.32 14.82 -2.13
N ILE A 251 -5.98 14.54 -0.87
CA ILE A 251 -6.71 13.59 -0.03
C ILE A 251 -8.18 13.99 0.08
N VAL A 252 -8.49 15.26 0.40
CA VAL A 252 -9.87 15.76 0.51
C VAL A 252 -10.65 15.56 -0.77
N GLY A 253 -10.09 15.93 -1.93
CA GLY A 253 -10.76 15.81 -3.23
C GLY A 253 -11.08 14.36 -3.59
N LEU A 254 -10.10 13.47 -3.47
CA LEU A 254 -10.26 12.04 -3.77
C LEU A 254 -11.21 11.34 -2.80
N LEU A 255 -11.11 11.68 -1.51
CA LEU A 255 -11.96 11.09 -0.47
C LEU A 255 -13.41 11.56 -0.59
N ALA A 256 -13.63 12.84 -0.91
CA ALA A 256 -14.96 13.35 -1.20
C ALA A 256 -15.59 12.64 -2.41
N ALA A 257 -14.82 12.45 -3.49
CA ALA A 257 -15.28 11.69 -4.66
C ALA A 257 -15.58 10.24 -4.30
N TYR A 258 -14.70 9.58 -3.54
CA TYR A 258 -14.91 8.21 -3.09
C TYR A 258 -16.21 8.05 -2.28
N LEU A 259 -16.42 8.90 -1.27
CA LEU A 259 -17.62 8.84 -0.43
C LEU A 259 -18.89 9.16 -1.24
N LEU A 260 -18.81 10.16 -2.15
CA LEU A 260 -19.92 10.50 -3.03
C LEU A 260 -20.36 9.30 -3.90
N PHE A 261 -19.42 8.66 -4.58
CA PHE A 261 -19.72 7.50 -5.43
C PHE A 261 -20.20 6.31 -4.61
N ARG A 262 -19.58 6.04 -3.47
CA ARG A 262 -19.93 4.91 -2.62
C ARG A 262 -21.34 5.07 -2.01
N PHE A 263 -21.63 6.21 -1.40
CA PHE A 263 -22.96 6.46 -0.82
C PHE A 263 -24.02 6.64 -1.91
N GLY A 264 -23.67 7.24 -3.04
CA GLY A 264 -24.57 7.32 -4.19
C GLY A 264 -25.00 5.95 -4.70
N GLU A 265 -24.05 5.02 -4.81
CA GLU A 265 -24.35 3.63 -5.22
C GLU A 265 -25.20 2.88 -4.17
N ILE A 266 -24.89 3.05 -2.89
CA ILE A 266 -25.69 2.47 -1.79
C ILE A 266 -27.14 2.98 -1.83
N LEU A 267 -27.32 4.28 -2.08
CA LEU A 267 -28.62 4.92 -2.19
C LEU A 267 -29.41 4.40 -3.41
N VAL A 268 -28.79 4.42 -4.58
CA VAL A 268 -29.41 3.99 -5.85
C VAL A 268 -29.83 2.53 -5.82
N ASN A 269 -29.01 1.67 -5.18
CA ASN A 269 -29.32 0.23 -5.06
C ASN A 269 -30.18 -0.13 -3.85
N GLY A 270 -30.71 0.85 -3.11
CA GLY A 270 -31.62 0.60 -1.98
C GLY A 270 -30.97 -0.09 -0.76
N LYS A 271 -29.64 -0.02 -0.64
CA LYS A 271 -28.87 -0.71 0.41
C LYS A 271 -28.79 0.05 1.75
N LEU A 272 -29.45 1.20 1.89
CA LEU A 272 -29.37 2.04 3.10
C LEU A 272 -29.77 1.29 4.38
N GLY A 273 -30.77 0.41 4.29
CA GLY A 273 -31.23 -0.38 5.44
C GLY A 273 -30.14 -1.28 6.02
N LEU A 274 -29.20 -1.75 5.19
CA LEU A 274 -28.09 -2.59 5.63
C LEU A 274 -27.08 -1.86 6.52
N ILE A 275 -26.99 -0.53 6.42
CA ILE A 275 -26.11 0.28 7.27
C ILE A 275 -26.55 0.20 8.74
N PHE A 276 -27.85 0.01 8.98
CA PHE A 276 -28.47 0.00 10.30
C PHE A 276 -29.01 -1.38 10.70
N ALA A 277 -28.56 -2.44 10.04
CA ALA A 277 -29.02 -3.82 10.30
C ALA A 277 -28.61 -4.34 11.70
N GLY A 278 -27.61 -3.73 12.35
CA GLY A 278 -27.13 -4.13 13.68
C GLY A 278 -26.24 -5.38 13.68
N ASP A 279 -25.82 -5.84 12.51
CA ASP A 279 -24.91 -6.97 12.34
C ASP A 279 -23.44 -6.52 12.29
N LEU A 280 -22.53 -7.49 12.17
CA LEU A 280 -21.09 -7.22 12.06
C LEU A 280 -20.78 -6.35 10.84
N GLY A 281 -21.47 -6.56 9.71
CA GLY A 281 -21.29 -5.80 8.49
C GLY A 281 -21.60 -4.32 8.68
N SER A 282 -22.77 -4.01 9.28
CA SER A 282 -23.17 -2.63 9.57
C SER A 282 -22.20 -1.93 10.52
N LEU A 283 -21.75 -2.62 11.59
CA LEU A 283 -20.81 -2.07 12.56
C LEU A 283 -19.45 -1.75 11.89
N MET A 284 -18.92 -2.67 11.11
CA MET A 284 -17.63 -2.48 10.39
C MET A 284 -17.74 -1.37 9.33
N PHE A 285 -18.88 -1.26 8.65
CA PHE A 285 -19.12 -0.18 7.68
C PHE A 285 -19.16 1.19 8.35
N LEU A 286 -19.83 1.32 9.50
CA LEU A 286 -19.90 2.58 10.25
C LEU A 286 -18.52 2.98 10.79
N LEU A 287 -17.76 2.03 11.34
CA LEU A 287 -16.40 2.26 11.81
C LEU A 287 -15.48 2.74 10.67
N GLU A 288 -15.51 2.03 9.55
CA GLU A 288 -14.74 2.37 8.35
C GLU A 288 -15.11 3.77 7.84
N THR A 289 -16.41 4.05 7.76
CA THR A 289 -16.92 5.36 7.32
C THR A 289 -16.48 6.48 8.27
N ALA A 290 -16.53 6.29 9.58
CA ALA A 290 -16.05 7.25 10.56
C ALA A 290 -14.55 7.56 10.37
N LEU A 291 -13.75 6.51 10.12
CA LEU A 291 -12.31 6.67 9.84
C LEU A 291 -12.04 7.42 8.52
N PHE A 292 -12.90 7.32 7.49
CA PHE A 292 -12.82 8.14 6.27
C PHE A 292 -13.30 9.57 6.46
N VAL A 293 -14.36 9.78 7.25
CA VAL A 293 -14.95 11.09 7.49
C VAL A 293 -14.00 11.98 8.33
N PHE A 294 -13.29 11.40 9.30
CA PHE A 294 -12.36 12.15 10.13
C PHE A 294 -11.30 12.92 9.32
N PRO A 295 -10.49 12.31 8.43
CA PRO A 295 -9.52 13.05 7.60
C PRO A 295 -10.21 14.01 6.63
N LEU A 296 -11.40 13.70 6.11
CA LEU A 296 -12.16 14.60 5.27
C LEU A 296 -12.46 15.90 6.01
N LEU A 297 -13.00 15.84 7.22
CA LEU A 297 -13.35 17.01 8.03
C LEU A 297 -12.12 17.80 8.44
N VAL A 298 -11.10 17.14 8.98
CA VAL A 298 -9.86 17.80 9.45
C VAL A 298 -9.12 18.46 8.29
N LEU A 299 -8.92 17.76 7.19
CA LEU A 299 -8.13 18.26 6.06
C LEU A 299 -8.92 19.24 5.17
N SER A 300 -10.23 19.36 5.29
CA SER A 300 -11.01 20.39 4.59
C SER A 300 -10.67 21.80 5.07
N SER A 301 -10.37 21.96 6.36
CA SER A 301 -10.00 23.26 6.93
C SER A 301 -8.53 23.60 6.69
N ALA A 302 -8.26 24.77 6.10
CA ALA A 302 -6.90 25.26 5.90
C ALA A 302 -6.13 25.42 7.23
N LYS A 303 -6.83 25.84 8.30
CA LYS A 303 -6.29 25.98 9.65
C LYS A 303 -5.76 24.64 10.18
N TYR A 304 -6.56 23.58 10.09
CA TYR A 304 -6.20 22.27 10.62
C TYR A 304 -5.13 21.56 9.77
N ARG A 305 -5.15 21.73 8.44
CA ARG A 305 -4.06 21.24 7.56
C ARG A 305 -2.71 21.86 7.87
N GLY A 306 -2.67 23.08 8.41
CA GLY A 306 -1.44 23.77 8.82
C GLY A 306 -0.81 23.21 10.11
N HIS A 307 -1.51 22.35 10.84
CA HIS A 307 -1.00 21.74 12.07
C HIS A 307 -0.43 20.34 11.82
N GLY A 308 0.88 20.17 11.99
CA GLY A 308 1.59 18.93 11.71
C GLY A 308 1.01 17.69 12.41
N SER A 309 0.58 17.82 13.68
CA SER A 309 -0.03 16.72 14.42
C SER A 309 -1.40 16.30 13.86
N LEU A 310 -2.25 17.26 13.51
CA LEU A 310 -3.56 16.96 12.92
C LEU A 310 -3.40 16.35 11.54
N LEU A 311 -2.44 16.83 10.76
CA LEU A 311 -2.11 16.27 9.44
C LEU A 311 -1.62 14.83 9.57
N LEU A 312 -0.77 14.53 10.57
CA LEU A 312 -0.33 13.17 10.87
C LEU A 312 -1.50 12.27 11.27
N TRP A 313 -2.34 12.67 12.22
CA TRP A 313 -3.48 11.85 12.66
C TRP A 313 -4.53 11.65 11.57
N ALA A 314 -4.76 12.65 10.73
CA ALA A 314 -5.63 12.50 9.57
C ALA A 314 -5.06 11.50 8.56
N SER A 315 -3.74 11.51 8.31
CA SER A 315 -3.12 10.49 7.45
C SER A 315 -3.17 9.10 8.06
N VAL A 316 -2.93 8.96 9.35
CA VAL A 316 -3.07 7.68 10.07
C VAL A 316 -4.49 7.15 9.96
N SER A 317 -5.50 7.97 10.25
CA SER A 317 -6.91 7.58 10.11
C SER A 317 -7.24 7.13 8.69
N MET A 318 -6.75 7.84 7.67
CA MET A 318 -6.95 7.48 6.26
C MET A 318 -6.33 6.12 5.92
N LEU A 319 -5.12 5.84 6.42
CA LEU A 319 -4.45 4.56 6.22
C LEU A 319 -5.22 3.41 6.87
N PHE A 320 -5.72 3.63 8.10
CA PHE A 320 -6.57 2.64 8.77
C PHE A 320 -7.91 2.45 8.06
N ALA A 321 -8.56 3.53 7.61
CA ALA A 321 -9.83 3.46 6.86
C ALA A 321 -9.69 2.64 5.58
N GLY A 322 -8.67 2.93 4.77
CA GLY A 322 -8.43 2.22 3.52
C GLY A 322 -7.99 0.77 3.72
N SER A 323 -7.27 0.49 4.82
CA SER A 323 -6.93 -0.89 5.21
C SER A 323 -8.17 -1.64 5.67
N LEU A 324 -8.98 -1.04 6.52
CA LEU A 324 -10.23 -1.65 7.02
C LEU A 324 -11.22 -1.93 5.90
N TYR A 325 -11.36 -1.00 4.93
CA TYR A 325 -12.15 -1.22 3.71
C TYR A 325 -11.77 -2.54 3.02
N ARG A 326 -10.46 -2.78 2.86
CA ARG A 326 -9.96 -3.99 2.21
C ARG A 326 -10.15 -5.24 3.07
N PHE A 327 -9.86 -5.15 4.36
CA PHE A 327 -10.12 -6.24 5.30
C PHE A 327 -11.62 -6.61 5.34
N ASN A 328 -12.49 -5.61 5.39
CA ASN A 328 -13.94 -5.84 5.37
C ASN A 328 -14.35 -6.58 4.10
N ALA A 329 -13.98 -6.03 2.93
CA ALA A 329 -14.41 -6.56 1.66
C ALA A 329 -13.88 -7.98 1.36
N PHE A 330 -12.63 -8.29 1.77
CA PHE A 330 -11.94 -9.52 1.39
C PHE A 330 -11.91 -10.59 2.48
N LEU A 331 -12.15 -10.23 3.75
CA LEU A 331 -11.96 -11.17 4.87
C LEU A 331 -13.04 -11.07 5.97
N ILE A 332 -13.26 -9.88 6.56
CA ILE A 332 -14.08 -9.77 7.79
C ILE A 332 -15.57 -10.04 7.50
N THR A 333 -16.09 -9.48 6.41
CA THR A 333 -17.50 -9.64 6.01
C THR A 333 -17.67 -10.55 4.80
N TYR A 334 -16.64 -11.29 4.46
CA TYR A 334 -16.67 -12.30 3.41
C TYR A 334 -17.48 -13.51 3.86
N ASP A 335 -18.39 -14.00 3.01
CA ASP A 335 -19.18 -15.21 3.27
C ASP A 335 -18.45 -16.45 2.74
N PRO A 336 -17.85 -17.27 3.61
CA PRO A 336 -17.17 -18.50 3.20
C PRO A 336 -18.13 -19.64 2.82
N GLY A 337 -19.42 -19.51 3.16
CA GLY A 337 -20.41 -20.57 3.13
C GLY A 337 -20.53 -21.32 4.47
N ALA A 338 -21.58 -22.15 4.56
CA ALA A 338 -21.93 -22.86 5.79
C ALA A 338 -20.79 -23.80 6.26
N GLY A 339 -20.49 -23.76 7.54
CA GLY A 339 -19.51 -24.64 8.19
C GLY A 339 -18.06 -24.17 8.10
N TYR A 340 -17.78 -23.03 7.48
CA TYR A 340 -16.44 -22.46 7.42
C TYR A 340 -16.32 -21.21 8.28
N SER A 341 -15.21 -21.09 8.99
CA SER A 341 -14.80 -19.88 9.71
C SER A 341 -13.27 -19.75 9.63
N TYR A 342 -12.79 -18.53 9.68
CA TYR A 342 -11.35 -18.27 9.66
C TYR A 342 -11.02 -17.10 10.59
N PHE A 343 -10.00 -17.33 11.39
CA PHE A 343 -9.28 -16.30 12.11
C PHE A 343 -7.77 -16.62 11.97
N PRO A 344 -6.93 -15.63 11.65
CA PRO A 344 -5.50 -15.88 11.46
C PRO A 344 -4.86 -16.54 12.66
N SER A 345 -4.00 -17.52 12.42
CA SER A 345 -3.17 -18.14 13.45
C SER A 345 -2.09 -17.15 13.94
N VAL A 346 -1.54 -17.41 15.13
CA VAL A 346 -0.39 -16.62 15.63
C VAL A 346 0.78 -16.65 14.65
N PRO A 347 1.18 -17.80 14.08
CA PRO A 347 2.19 -17.85 13.02
C PRO A 347 1.89 -16.94 11.81
N GLU A 348 0.63 -16.91 11.31
CA GLU A 348 0.25 -16.04 10.19
C GLU A 348 0.50 -14.57 10.53
N ILE A 349 0.07 -14.12 11.71
CA ILE A 349 0.27 -12.76 12.19
C ILE A 349 1.76 -12.43 12.35
N MET A 350 2.53 -13.37 12.89
CA MET A 350 3.96 -13.16 13.11
C MET A 350 4.76 -13.11 11.81
N VAL A 351 4.40 -13.90 10.79
CA VAL A 351 5.01 -13.80 9.44
C VAL A 351 4.78 -12.43 8.85
N THR A 352 3.52 -11.95 8.82
CA THR A 352 3.19 -10.61 8.34
C THR A 352 3.92 -9.51 9.12
N ALA A 353 3.89 -9.56 10.46
CA ALA A 353 4.60 -8.60 11.31
C ALA A 353 6.12 -8.62 11.06
N GLY A 354 6.70 -9.81 10.87
CA GLY A 354 8.11 -9.99 10.57
C GLY A 354 8.51 -9.41 9.21
N MET A 355 7.68 -9.60 8.19
CA MET A 355 7.90 -9.03 6.85
C MET A 355 7.80 -7.51 6.86
N VAL A 356 6.81 -6.94 7.55
CA VAL A 356 6.67 -5.50 7.74
C VAL A 356 7.87 -4.93 8.51
N ALA A 357 8.29 -5.60 9.59
CA ALA A 357 9.47 -5.20 10.34
C ALA A 357 10.73 -5.18 9.47
N LEU A 358 10.92 -6.21 8.63
CA LEU A 358 12.04 -6.27 7.68
C LEU A 358 12.00 -5.12 6.67
N ALA A 359 10.82 -4.79 6.11
CA ALA A 359 10.68 -3.66 5.19
C ALA A 359 11.02 -2.33 5.87
N ILE A 360 10.56 -2.10 7.10
CA ILE A 360 10.92 -0.89 7.87
C ILE A 360 12.42 -0.85 8.15
N MET A 361 13.04 -1.98 8.50
CA MET A 361 14.49 -2.07 8.72
C MET A 361 15.27 -1.73 7.45
N VAL A 362 14.85 -2.25 6.29
CA VAL A 362 15.47 -1.91 4.99
C VAL A 362 15.28 -0.44 4.66
N PHE A 363 14.08 0.12 4.87
CA PHE A 363 13.81 1.55 4.70
C PHE A 363 14.76 2.40 5.57
N LEU A 364 14.86 2.10 6.87
CA LEU A 364 15.73 2.80 7.80
C LEU A 364 17.22 2.70 7.39
N PHE A 365 17.64 1.52 6.95
CA PHE A 365 19.01 1.31 6.46
C PHE A 365 19.30 2.16 5.23
N VAL A 366 18.42 2.13 4.23
CA VAL A 366 18.59 2.85 2.96
C VAL A 366 18.59 4.37 3.20
N VAL A 367 17.65 4.91 3.98
CA VAL A 367 17.58 6.34 4.30
C VAL A 367 18.83 6.83 5.06
N LYS A 368 19.40 5.99 5.93
CA LYS A 368 20.61 6.34 6.70
C LYS A 368 21.90 6.25 5.89
N LYS A 369 21.95 5.41 4.85
CA LYS A 369 23.20 5.11 4.10
C LYS A 369 23.22 5.69 2.68
N PHE A 370 22.07 5.97 2.07
CA PHE A 370 21.94 6.44 0.70
C PHE A 370 21.34 7.85 0.61
N PRO A 371 21.56 8.59 -0.48
CA PRO A 371 21.07 9.96 -0.66
C PRO A 371 19.57 9.98 -1.03
N VAL A 372 18.73 9.58 -0.10
CA VAL A 372 17.26 9.50 -0.29
C VAL A 372 16.57 10.77 0.18
N LEU A 373 16.98 11.33 1.33
CA LEU A 373 16.35 12.49 1.92
C LEU A 373 16.87 13.80 1.33
N HIS A 374 15.97 14.70 0.98
CA HIS A 374 16.31 16.04 0.51
C HIS A 374 17.00 16.84 1.64
N ASP A 375 18.07 17.57 1.32
CA ASP A 375 18.77 18.39 2.32
C ASP A 375 17.91 19.58 2.73
N ALA A 376 17.64 19.69 4.05
CA ALA A 376 16.82 20.76 4.60
C ALA A 376 17.44 22.17 4.45
N ARG A 377 18.75 22.27 4.09
CA ARG A 377 19.44 23.54 3.87
C ARG A 377 19.15 24.16 2.49
N HIS A 378 18.50 23.42 1.60
CA HIS A 378 18.09 23.85 0.27
C HIS A 378 16.57 23.91 0.10
N ALA A 379 15.81 23.93 1.22
CA ALA A 379 14.35 24.00 1.23
C ALA A 379 13.83 25.44 1.24
#